data_40e8d10d67dbc73f9ee6982d1e5c9b18
#
_entry.id   40e8d10d67dbc73f9ee6982d1e5c9b18
#
_cell.length_a   1.000
_cell.length_b   1.000
_cell.length_c   1.000
_cell.angle_alpha   90.00
_cell.angle_beta   90.00
_cell.angle_gamma   90.00
#
_symmetry.space_group_name_H-M   'P 1'
#
loop_
_entity.id
_entity.type
_entity.pdbx_description
1 polymer ?
#
loop_
_entity_poly.entity_id
_entity_poly.type
_entity_poly.pdbx_seq_one_letter_code
_entity_poly.pdbx_strand_id
1 'polypeptide(L)'
;MRQILFDTLKKYFENEYSLADRNIAAHSDLGYSKKAWEAMRDLGILESLIDPELDGFGGTALDISTVFEALGRGLVVEPFLEVGILAAKVLSKGNDVQKSLVKKILKNECLPILAHSETDTEYSKSFVETKLSVEADGSYKISGAKRMIKHAAESTHFLVSCRNTGDVSIEEGISIACIPTDREGIKIDSFATIDGGLSLIHI
;
A
#
# COMPACT_ATOMS: atom_id res chain seq x y z
N MET A 1 -20.89 -11.50 10.15
CA MET A 1 -20.01 -11.00 9.06
C MET A 1 -18.68 -11.74 9.00
N ARG A 2 -17.88 -11.74 10.07
CA ARG A 2 -16.53 -12.35 10.16
C ARG A 2 -16.45 -13.79 9.65
N GLN A 3 -17.26 -14.70 10.18
CA GLN A 3 -17.23 -16.11 9.78
C GLN A 3 -17.58 -16.31 8.32
N ILE A 4 -18.56 -15.56 7.82
CA ILE A 4 -18.97 -15.62 6.40
C ILE A 4 -17.81 -15.22 5.50
N LEU A 5 -17.13 -14.11 5.82
CA LEU A 5 -16.00 -13.64 5.01
C LEU A 5 -14.84 -14.63 5.05
N PHE A 6 -14.51 -15.18 6.23
CA PHE A 6 -13.48 -16.21 6.37
C PHE A 6 -13.79 -17.46 5.52
N ASP A 7 -15.02 -17.97 5.64
CA ASP A 7 -15.45 -19.19 4.91
C ASP A 7 -15.48 -18.94 3.39
N THR A 8 -15.85 -17.73 2.97
CA THR A 8 -15.84 -17.32 1.55
C THR A 8 -14.41 -17.29 1.02
N LEU A 9 -13.49 -16.65 1.73
CA LEU A 9 -12.08 -16.61 1.35
C LEU A 9 -11.46 -18.00 1.33
N LYS A 10 -11.72 -18.81 2.34
CA LYS A 10 -11.25 -20.19 2.39
C LYS A 10 -11.69 -20.99 1.16
N LYS A 11 -12.98 -20.91 0.78
CA LYS A 11 -13.48 -21.57 -0.44
C LYS A 11 -12.80 -21.05 -1.70
N TYR A 12 -12.57 -19.74 -1.80
CA TYR A 12 -11.87 -19.16 -2.93
C TYR A 12 -10.43 -19.73 -3.05
N PHE A 13 -9.68 -19.78 -1.95
CA PHE A 13 -8.31 -20.32 -1.96
C PHE A 13 -8.27 -21.81 -2.28
N GLU A 14 -9.24 -22.58 -1.81
CA GLU A 14 -9.31 -24.04 -2.10
C GLU A 14 -9.62 -24.34 -3.58
N ASN A 15 -10.38 -23.47 -4.26
CA ASN A 15 -10.90 -23.77 -5.60
C ASN A 15 -10.26 -22.93 -6.72
N GLU A 16 -9.81 -21.69 -6.42
CA GLU A 16 -9.48 -20.69 -7.45
C GLU A 16 -8.09 -20.06 -7.30
N TYR A 17 -7.38 -20.34 -6.21
CA TYR A 17 -6.08 -19.73 -5.91
C TYR A 17 -5.07 -20.79 -5.49
N SER A 18 -4.57 -21.56 -6.47
CA SER A 18 -3.60 -22.63 -6.20
C SER A 18 -2.21 -22.07 -5.85
N LEU A 19 -1.40 -22.86 -5.13
CA LEU A 19 0.01 -22.51 -4.88
C LEU A 19 0.81 -22.34 -6.18
N ALA A 20 0.47 -23.07 -7.24
CA ALA A 20 1.11 -22.94 -8.53
C ALA A 20 0.79 -21.58 -9.17
N ASP A 21 -0.48 -21.16 -9.18
CA ASP A 21 -0.91 -19.85 -9.69
C ASP A 21 -0.31 -18.70 -8.86
N ARG A 22 -0.30 -18.82 -7.54
CA ARG A 22 0.37 -17.90 -6.63
C ARG A 22 1.85 -17.74 -6.97
N ASN A 23 2.57 -18.83 -7.21
CA ASN A 23 3.99 -18.76 -7.54
C ASN A 23 4.23 -18.12 -8.90
N ILE A 24 3.40 -18.40 -9.89
CA ILE A 24 3.44 -17.72 -11.20
C ILE A 24 3.21 -16.21 -11.00
N ALA A 25 2.22 -15.83 -10.23
CA ALA A 25 1.90 -14.43 -9.94
C ALA A 25 3.05 -13.70 -9.22
N ALA A 26 3.63 -14.33 -8.18
CA ALA A 26 4.73 -13.75 -7.42
C ALA A 26 6.00 -13.52 -8.24
N HIS A 27 6.25 -14.36 -9.26
CA HIS A 27 7.42 -14.23 -10.15
C HIS A 27 7.10 -13.47 -11.45
N SER A 28 5.90 -12.92 -11.59
CA SER A 28 5.56 -12.04 -12.71
C SER A 28 6.17 -10.65 -12.54
N ASP A 29 6.22 -9.87 -13.61
CA ASP A 29 6.69 -8.47 -13.57
C ASP A 29 5.90 -7.59 -12.60
N LEU A 30 4.66 -7.96 -12.27
CA LEU A 30 3.78 -7.26 -11.33
C LEU A 30 3.99 -7.71 -9.87
N GLY A 31 4.50 -8.94 -9.65
CA GLY A 31 4.60 -9.55 -8.34
C GLY A 31 3.27 -10.02 -7.74
N TYR A 32 2.16 -9.96 -8.50
CA TYR A 32 0.83 -10.42 -8.10
C TYR A 32 -0.07 -10.68 -9.32
N SER A 33 -1.23 -11.30 -9.12
CA SER A 33 -2.22 -11.57 -10.18
C SER A 33 -3.32 -10.51 -10.19
N LYS A 34 -3.45 -9.72 -11.27
CA LYS A 34 -4.59 -8.78 -11.44
C LYS A 34 -5.93 -9.50 -11.36
N LYS A 35 -6.04 -10.68 -11.98
CA LYS A 35 -7.27 -11.49 -11.92
C LYS A 35 -7.62 -11.89 -10.49
N ALA A 36 -6.63 -12.37 -9.71
CA ALA A 36 -6.87 -12.75 -8.32
C ALA A 36 -7.17 -11.53 -7.44
N TRP A 37 -6.48 -10.41 -7.67
CA TRP A 37 -6.77 -9.14 -7.01
C TRP A 37 -8.22 -8.69 -7.20
N GLU A 38 -8.71 -8.68 -8.45
CA GLU A 38 -10.10 -8.33 -8.77
C GLU A 38 -11.10 -9.30 -8.15
N ALA A 39 -10.88 -10.61 -8.30
CA ALA A 39 -11.76 -11.62 -7.74
C ALA A 39 -11.88 -11.53 -6.21
N MET A 40 -10.75 -11.36 -5.51
CA MET A 40 -10.75 -11.22 -4.05
C MET A 40 -11.35 -9.89 -3.58
N ARG A 41 -11.19 -8.79 -4.34
CA ARG A 41 -11.89 -7.53 -4.07
C ARG A 41 -13.40 -7.68 -4.17
N ASP A 42 -13.88 -8.37 -5.21
CA ASP A 42 -15.32 -8.63 -5.40
C ASP A 42 -15.94 -9.44 -4.25
N LEU A 43 -15.12 -10.12 -3.44
CA LEU A 43 -15.54 -10.75 -2.19
C LEU A 43 -15.67 -9.76 -1.01
N GLY A 44 -15.39 -8.48 -1.20
CA GLY A 44 -15.57 -7.43 -0.20
C GLY A 44 -14.41 -7.29 0.81
N ILE A 45 -13.20 -7.75 0.45
CA ILE A 45 -12.05 -7.67 1.36
C ILE A 45 -11.70 -6.22 1.65
N LEU A 46 -11.54 -5.37 0.64
CA LEU A 46 -11.16 -3.96 0.84
C LEU A 46 -12.21 -3.20 1.63
N GLU A 47 -13.49 -3.41 1.32
CA GLU A 47 -14.62 -2.81 2.04
C GLU A 47 -14.57 -3.18 3.53
N SER A 48 -14.17 -4.40 3.86
CA SER A 48 -14.02 -4.84 5.25
C SER A 48 -12.90 -4.16 6.02
N LEU A 49 -11.91 -3.60 5.32
CA LEU A 49 -10.74 -2.92 5.90
C LEU A 49 -10.90 -1.40 6.00
N ILE A 50 -11.87 -0.82 5.30
CA ILE A 50 -12.07 0.62 5.13
C ILE A 50 -13.29 1.08 5.97
N ASP A 51 -13.17 2.28 6.55
CA ASP A 51 -14.20 2.84 7.42
C ASP A 51 -15.50 3.16 6.66
N PRO A 52 -16.70 3.07 7.29
CA PRO A 52 -17.98 3.32 6.63
C PRO A 52 -18.14 4.74 6.06
N GLU A 53 -17.51 5.74 6.69
CA GLU A 53 -17.49 7.11 6.21
C GLU A 53 -16.83 7.28 4.84
N LEU A 54 -16.04 6.28 4.44
CA LEU A 54 -15.33 6.22 3.17
C LEU A 54 -15.85 5.09 2.26
N ASP A 55 -17.10 4.72 2.42
CA ASP A 55 -17.85 3.71 1.66
C ASP A 55 -17.40 2.25 1.93
N GLY A 56 -16.64 2.01 3.02
CA GLY A 56 -16.29 0.67 3.50
C GLY A 56 -17.33 0.06 4.44
N PHE A 57 -17.06 -1.13 4.96
CA PHE A 57 -17.90 -1.81 5.96
C PHE A 57 -17.43 -1.58 7.40
N GLY A 58 -16.21 -1.12 7.60
CA GLY A 58 -15.65 -0.78 8.91
C GLY A 58 -15.41 -1.97 9.81
N GLY A 59 -14.56 -2.88 9.38
CA GLY A 59 -14.19 -4.02 10.20
C GLY A 59 -13.49 -3.61 11.51
N THR A 60 -13.84 -4.31 12.59
CA THR A 60 -13.10 -4.23 13.86
C THR A 60 -11.70 -4.82 13.72
N ALA A 61 -10.80 -4.55 14.68
CA ALA A 61 -9.47 -5.16 14.69
C ALA A 61 -9.52 -6.69 14.57
N LEU A 62 -10.54 -7.32 15.14
CA LEU A 62 -10.73 -8.77 15.07
C LEU A 62 -11.22 -9.23 13.68
N ASP A 63 -12.03 -8.42 13.00
CA ASP A 63 -12.44 -8.71 11.62
C ASP A 63 -11.25 -8.60 10.67
N ILE A 64 -10.43 -7.56 10.82
CA ILE A 64 -9.18 -7.36 10.10
C ILE A 64 -8.22 -8.55 10.33
N SER A 65 -8.02 -8.96 11.59
CA SER A 65 -7.19 -10.12 11.93
C SER A 65 -7.68 -11.39 11.25
N THR A 66 -8.98 -11.61 11.19
CA THR A 66 -9.59 -12.78 10.52
C THR A 66 -9.35 -12.75 8.99
N VAL A 67 -9.48 -11.58 8.37
CA VAL A 67 -9.15 -11.42 6.95
C VAL A 67 -7.69 -11.77 6.69
N PHE A 68 -6.76 -11.20 7.47
CA PHE A 68 -5.33 -11.44 7.28
C PHE A 68 -4.92 -12.88 7.67
N GLU A 69 -5.62 -13.55 8.58
CA GLU A 69 -5.45 -14.98 8.81
C GLU A 69 -5.82 -15.80 7.55
N ALA A 70 -6.94 -15.47 6.90
CA ALA A 70 -7.35 -16.13 5.66
C ALA A 70 -6.37 -15.87 4.52
N LEU A 71 -5.96 -14.60 4.31
CA LEU A 71 -4.95 -14.23 3.30
C LEU A 71 -3.61 -14.95 3.54
N GLY A 72 -3.17 -15.05 4.80
CA GLY A 72 -1.96 -15.75 5.18
C GLY A 72 -2.03 -17.26 4.89
N ARG A 73 -3.18 -17.90 5.15
CA ARG A 73 -3.40 -19.32 4.81
C ARG A 73 -3.36 -19.56 3.29
N GLY A 74 -3.85 -18.60 2.49
CA GLY A 74 -3.76 -18.62 1.02
C GLY A 74 -2.37 -18.23 0.49
N LEU A 75 -1.43 -17.79 1.33
CA LEU A 75 -0.14 -17.22 0.93
C LEU A 75 -0.30 -16.09 -0.10
N VAL A 76 -1.32 -15.26 0.07
CA VAL A 76 -1.73 -14.21 -0.86
C VAL A 76 -0.61 -13.16 -1.01
N VAL A 77 -0.31 -12.81 -2.27
CA VAL A 77 0.72 -11.83 -2.63
C VAL A 77 0.14 -10.50 -3.12
N GLU A 78 -1.15 -10.43 -3.30
CA GLU A 78 -1.88 -9.23 -3.70
C GLU A 78 -1.82 -8.14 -2.61
N PRO A 79 -1.83 -6.84 -2.98
CA PRO A 79 -1.46 -5.70 -2.11
C PRO A 79 -2.54 -5.30 -1.09
N PHE A 80 -3.20 -6.24 -0.39
CA PHE A 80 -4.25 -5.93 0.59
C PHE A 80 -3.74 -5.19 1.82
N LEU A 81 -2.54 -5.53 2.31
CA LEU A 81 -1.91 -4.81 3.42
C LEU A 81 -1.53 -3.39 3.00
N GLU A 82 -0.83 -3.27 1.88
CA GLU A 82 -0.28 -2.00 1.39
C GLU A 82 -1.39 -1.01 1.05
N VAL A 83 -2.42 -1.46 0.36
CA VAL A 83 -3.53 -0.60 -0.10
C VAL A 83 -4.63 -0.47 0.95
N GLY A 84 -5.15 -1.59 1.46
CA GLY A 84 -6.32 -1.61 2.33
C GLY A 84 -6.06 -1.13 3.76
N ILE A 85 -4.85 -1.35 4.28
CA ILE A 85 -4.48 -0.92 5.64
C ILE A 85 -3.56 0.30 5.58
N LEU A 86 -2.38 0.19 4.98
CA LEU A 86 -1.37 1.25 5.09
C LEU A 86 -1.82 2.51 4.34
N ALA A 87 -2.07 2.41 3.05
CA ALA A 87 -2.43 3.59 2.26
C ALA A 87 -3.82 4.13 2.61
N ALA A 88 -4.84 3.29 2.75
CA ALA A 88 -6.19 3.74 3.06
C ALA A 88 -6.27 4.44 4.43
N LYS A 89 -5.56 3.94 5.47
CA LYS A 89 -5.53 4.58 6.79
C LYS A 89 -4.80 5.92 6.78
N VAL A 90 -3.71 6.04 6.03
CA VAL A 90 -3.03 7.34 5.86
C VAL A 90 -3.93 8.33 5.14
N LEU A 91 -4.51 7.95 4.01
CA LEU A 91 -5.40 8.81 3.21
C LEU A 91 -6.66 9.22 3.98
N SER A 92 -7.20 8.34 4.84
CA SER A 92 -8.38 8.66 5.67
C SER A 92 -8.14 9.79 6.67
N LYS A 93 -6.89 10.06 7.04
CA LYS A 93 -6.50 11.17 7.93
C LYS A 93 -6.19 12.47 7.19
N GLY A 94 -6.17 12.42 5.87
CA GLY A 94 -5.91 13.59 5.03
C GLY A 94 -7.13 14.49 4.83
N ASN A 95 -6.99 15.43 3.89
CA ASN A 95 -8.08 16.30 3.46
C ASN A 95 -9.06 15.57 2.50
N ASP A 96 -10.08 16.27 2.00
CA ASP A 96 -11.12 15.67 1.16
C ASP A 96 -10.56 15.09 -0.17
N VAL A 97 -9.48 15.68 -0.71
CA VAL A 97 -8.84 15.16 -1.92
C VAL A 97 -8.21 13.78 -1.63
N GLN A 98 -7.46 13.66 -0.53
CA GLN A 98 -6.86 12.38 -0.13
C GLN A 98 -7.93 11.35 0.26
N LYS A 99 -8.97 11.74 0.98
CA LYS A 99 -10.11 10.87 1.29
C LYS A 99 -10.83 10.37 0.04
N SER A 100 -10.92 11.18 -1.01
CA SER A 100 -11.50 10.76 -2.28
C SER A 100 -10.72 9.62 -2.96
N LEU A 101 -9.41 9.53 -2.74
CA LEU A 101 -8.60 8.41 -3.23
C LEU A 101 -8.98 7.08 -2.56
N VAL A 102 -9.40 7.10 -1.29
CA VAL A 102 -9.89 5.87 -0.63
C VAL A 102 -11.11 5.31 -1.37
N LYS A 103 -12.05 6.18 -1.76
CA LYS A 103 -13.20 5.76 -2.57
C LYS A 103 -12.79 5.23 -3.95
N LYS A 104 -11.73 5.78 -4.55
CA LYS A 104 -11.16 5.27 -5.81
C LYS A 104 -10.47 3.91 -5.63
N ILE A 105 -9.86 3.63 -4.47
CA ILE A 105 -9.35 2.29 -4.13
C ILE A 105 -10.47 1.26 -4.24
N LEU A 106 -11.61 1.52 -3.60
CA LEU A 106 -12.78 0.61 -3.63
C LEU A 106 -13.30 0.36 -5.05
N LYS A 107 -13.19 1.35 -5.96
CA LYS A 107 -13.60 1.23 -7.36
C LYS A 107 -12.54 0.63 -8.29
N ASN A 108 -11.36 0.25 -7.77
CA ASN A 108 -10.19 -0.18 -8.56
C ASN A 108 -9.66 0.90 -9.54
N GLU A 109 -9.88 2.16 -9.24
CA GLU A 109 -9.42 3.28 -10.05
C GLU A 109 -8.04 3.78 -9.65
N CYS A 110 -7.52 3.40 -8.48
CA CYS A 110 -6.18 3.72 -8.03
C CYS A 110 -5.61 2.67 -7.07
N LEU A 111 -4.28 2.60 -7.04
CA LEU A 111 -3.50 1.71 -6.19
C LEU A 111 -2.39 2.53 -5.50
N PRO A 112 -2.72 3.28 -4.44
CA PRO A 112 -1.73 4.05 -3.70
C PRO A 112 -0.91 3.16 -2.78
N ILE A 113 0.39 3.45 -2.65
CA ILE A 113 1.34 2.67 -1.82
C ILE A 113 2.07 3.61 -0.87
N LEU A 114 2.23 3.19 0.39
CA LEU A 114 3.03 3.93 1.37
C LEU A 114 4.52 3.70 1.13
N ALA A 115 5.26 4.78 0.89
CA ALA A 115 6.70 4.79 0.71
C ALA A 115 7.36 5.45 1.94
N HIS A 116 7.77 4.61 2.91
CA HIS A 116 8.33 5.07 4.18
C HIS A 116 9.79 4.65 4.36
N SER A 117 10.12 3.37 4.19
CA SER A 117 11.45 2.83 4.49
C SER A 117 12.56 3.46 3.66
N GLU A 118 13.73 3.67 4.26
CA GLU A 118 14.95 4.19 3.63
C GLU A 118 16.14 3.26 3.93
N THR A 119 17.31 3.54 3.41
CA THR A 119 18.45 2.60 3.46
C THR A 119 18.91 2.29 4.89
N ASP A 120 19.06 3.31 5.73
CA ASP A 120 19.68 3.20 7.04
C ASP A 120 18.68 3.29 8.19
N THR A 121 17.42 2.95 7.94
CA THR A 121 16.34 3.13 8.91
C THR A 121 16.36 2.18 10.08
N GLU A 122 17.06 1.05 10.01
CA GLU A 122 17.11 -0.01 11.04
C GLU A 122 15.73 -0.31 11.67
N TYR A 123 14.65 -0.29 10.85
CA TYR A 123 13.24 -0.39 11.29
C TYR A 123 12.74 0.78 12.16
N SER A 124 13.46 1.91 12.21
CA SER A 124 13.00 3.11 12.91
C SER A 124 11.80 3.74 12.20
N LYS A 125 10.75 4.06 12.96
CA LYS A 125 9.56 4.75 12.43
C LYS A 125 9.79 6.24 12.20
N SER A 126 10.74 6.83 12.89
CA SER A 126 11.02 8.27 12.86
C SER A 126 12.20 8.65 11.98
N PHE A 127 13.02 7.66 11.55
CA PHE A 127 14.15 7.96 10.68
C PHE A 127 13.67 8.25 9.26
N VAL A 128 13.75 9.52 8.84
CA VAL A 128 13.33 9.99 7.51
C VAL A 128 14.33 11.03 7.01
N GLU A 129 15.12 10.69 6.00
CA GLU A 129 16.08 11.56 5.32
C GLU A 129 15.49 12.25 4.09
N THR A 130 14.48 11.64 3.44
CA THR A 130 13.76 12.25 2.30
C THR A 130 13.23 13.62 2.70
N LYS A 131 13.64 14.66 1.97
CA LYS A 131 13.36 16.05 2.30
C LYS A 131 12.15 16.58 1.55
N LEU A 132 11.36 17.40 2.23
CA LEU A 132 10.30 18.23 1.65
C LEU A 132 10.70 19.70 1.84
N SER A 133 10.82 20.44 0.74
CA SER A 133 11.05 21.89 0.75
C SER A 133 9.90 22.61 0.05
N VAL A 134 9.72 23.88 0.44
CA VAL A 134 8.80 24.81 -0.23
C VAL A 134 9.65 25.73 -1.09
N GLU A 135 9.39 25.76 -2.38
CA GLU A 135 10.08 26.60 -3.33
C GLU A 135 9.55 28.04 -3.31
N ALA A 136 10.27 28.98 -3.93
CA ALA A 136 9.92 30.41 -3.90
C ALA A 136 8.57 30.73 -4.56
N ASP A 137 8.09 29.89 -5.46
CA ASP A 137 6.78 29.99 -6.11
C ASP A 137 5.63 29.33 -5.32
N GLY A 138 5.93 28.80 -4.12
CA GLY A 138 4.97 28.11 -3.28
C GLY A 138 4.76 26.62 -3.64
N SER A 139 5.45 26.10 -4.64
CA SER A 139 5.42 24.67 -4.97
C SER A 139 6.22 23.86 -3.94
N TYR A 140 5.97 22.54 -3.92
CA TYR A 140 6.70 21.61 -3.05
C TYR A 140 7.70 20.80 -3.90
N LYS A 141 8.90 20.66 -3.36
CA LYS A 141 9.93 19.77 -3.91
C LYS A 141 10.23 18.66 -2.92
N ILE A 142 10.27 17.43 -3.40
CA ILE A 142 10.66 16.25 -2.64
C ILE A 142 11.96 15.71 -3.23
N SER A 143 12.89 15.33 -2.37
CA SER A 143 14.17 14.75 -2.79
C SER A 143 14.63 13.70 -1.79
N GLY A 144 14.93 12.50 -2.27
CA GLY A 144 15.36 11.38 -1.44
C GLY A 144 15.20 10.03 -2.13
N ALA A 145 15.29 8.97 -1.35
CA ALA A 145 15.12 7.61 -1.85
C ALA A 145 14.37 6.76 -0.82
N LYS A 146 13.44 5.94 -1.30
CA LYS A 146 12.70 4.97 -0.48
C LYS A 146 13.07 3.56 -0.90
N ARG A 147 13.12 2.62 0.04
CA ARG A 147 13.51 1.22 -0.22
C ARG A 147 12.47 0.25 0.31
N MET A 148 12.49 -0.97 -0.25
CA MET A 148 11.61 -2.06 0.18
C MET A 148 10.12 -1.70 0.07
N ILE A 149 9.74 -0.99 -0.99
CA ILE A 149 8.36 -0.60 -1.25
C ILE A 149 7.71 -1.64 -2.15
N LYS A 150 6.96 -2.55 -1.57
CA LYS A 150 6.23 -3.59 -2.32
C LYS A 150 5.20 -2.96 -3.25
N HIS A 151 5.02 -3.56 -4.42
CA HIS A 151 4.06 -3.14 -5.46
C HIS A 151 4.27 -1.72 -5.99
N ALA A 152 5.47 -1.17 -5.87
CA ALA A 152 5.79 0.19 -6.33
C ALA A 152 5.58 0.37 -7.84
N ALA A 153 5.93 -0.63 -8.65
CA ALA A 153 5.85 -0.56 -10.12
C ALA A 153 4.43 -0.37 -10.65
N GLU A 154 3.42 -0.88 -9.93
CA GLU A 154 2.00 -0.80 -10.33
C GLU A 154 1.23 0.29 -9.59
N SER A 155 1.90 1.01 -8.69
CA SER A 155 1.23 2.05 -7.92
C SER A 155 0.85 3.25 -8.79
N THR A 156 -0.29 3.85 -8.49
CA THR A 156 -0.75 5.09 -9.12
C THR A 156 -0.35 6.32 -8.33
N HIS A 157 -0.12 6.16 -7.03
CA HIS A 157 0.29 7.23 -6.12
C HIS A 157 1.26 6.68 -5.08
N PHE A 158 2.28 7.45 -4.76
CA PHE A 158 3.11 7.21 -3.59
C PHE A 158 2.68 8.12 -2.45
N LEU A 159 2.53 7.55 -1.26
CA LEU A 159 2.40 8.26 0.01
C LEU A 159 3.78 8.31 0.64
N VAL A 160 4.55 9.35 0.34
CA VAL A 160 5.96 9.46 0.71
C VAL A 160 6.11 10.16 2.04
N SER A 161 6.72 9.51 3.03
CA SER A 161 7.14 10.18 4.26
C SER A 161 8.33 11.09 3.98
N CYS A 162 8.23 12.35 4.36
CA CYS A 162 9.22 13.39 4.09
C CYS A 162 9.52 14.18 5.35
N ARG A 163 10.77 14.62 5.51
CA ARG A 163 11.24 15.53 6.54
C ARG A 163 11.08 16.98 6.07
N ASN A 164 10.24 17.75 6.74
CA ASN A 164 10.08 19.19 6.49
C ASN A 164 10.82 20.04 7.52
N THR A 165 11.04 19.55 8.75
CA THR A 165 11.80 20.22 9.80
C THR A 165 12.43 19.19 10.75
N GLY A 166 13.39 19.64 11.55
CA GLY A 166 14.00 18.84 12.62
C GLY A 166 15.06 17.84 12.14
N ASP A 167 15.56 17.06 13.08
CA ASP A 167 16.55 16.01 12.85
C ASP A 167 15.91 14.77 12.20
N VAL A 168 16.72 13.98 11.48
CA VAL A 168 16.27 12.82 10.72
C VAL A 168 15.68 11.69 11.58
N SER A 169 16.01 11.66 12.87
CA SER A 169 15.66 10.57 13.80
C SER A 169 14.49 10.88 14.75
N ILE A 170 14.00 12.11 14.79
CA ILE A 170 12.91 12.52 15.68
C ILE A 170 11.53 12.29 15.04
N GLU A 171 10.49 12.13 15.85
CA GLU A 171 9.12 11.90 15.35
C GLU A 171 8.48 13.17 14.76
N GLU A 172 8.80 14.34 15.33
CA GLU A 172 8.29 15.62 14.86
C GLU A 172 8.89 16.01 13.51
N GLY A 173 8.16 16.80 12.73
CA GLY A 173 8.62 17.31 11.44
C GLY A 173 8.56 16.30 10.28
N ILE A 174 7.86 15.18 10.44
CA ILE A 174 7.53 14.26 9.35
C ILE A 174 6.17 14.62 8.77
N SER A 175 6.12 14.73 7.45
CA SER A 175 4.88 14.89 6.68
C SER A 175 4.76 13.71 5.70
N ILE A 176 3.53 13.42 5.26
CA ILE A 176 3.29 12.46 4.19
C ILE A 176 2.77 13.20 2.97
N ALA A 177 3.55 13.17 1.89
CA ALA A 177 3.16 13.72 0.60
C ALA A 177 2.49 12.64 -0.26
N CYS A 178 1.35 12.98 -0.86
CA CYS A 178 0.67 12.12 -1.83
C CYS A 178 1.06 12.58 -3.23
N ILE A 179 1.77 11.74 -3.98
CA ILE A 179 2.35 12.08 -5.29
C ILE A 179 1.86 11.07 -6.33
N PRO A 180 1.29 11.51 -7.48
CA PRO A 180 1.08 10.64 -8.62
C PRO A 180 2.42 10.05 -9.11
N THR A 181 2.42 8.78 -9.50
CA THR A 181 3.66 8.06 -9.89
C THR A 181 4.18 8.43 -11.27
N ASP A 182 3.37 9.10 -12.08
CA ASP A 182 3.72 9.60 -13.41
C ASP A 182 4.42 10.98 -13.37
N ARG A 183 4.72 11.52 -12.19
CA ARG A 183 5.45 12.78 -12.04
C ARG A 183 6.88 12.65 -12.54
N GLU A 184 7.32 13.68 -13.24
CA GLU A 184 8.72 13.84 -13.65
C GLU A 184 9.64 13.85 -12.41
N GLY A 185 10.79 13.16 -12.52
CA GLY A 185 11.78 13.02 -11.45
C GLY A 185 11.61 11.77 -10.60
N ILE A 186 10.53 11.03 -10.75
CA ILE A 186 10.36 9.73 -10.06
C ILE A 186 11.04 8.63 -10.88
N LYS A 187 11.91 7.86 -10.24
CA LYS A 187 12.53 6.67 -10.81
C LYS A 187 12.19 5.46 -9.95
N ILE A 188 11.68 4.42 -10.59
CA ILE A 188 11.35 3.14 -9.94
C ILE A 188 12.36 2.11 -10.44
N ASP A 189 13.19 1.59 -9.54
CA ASP A 189 14.09 0.47 -9.80
C ASP A 189 13.52 -0.78 -9.12
N SER A 190 13.16 -1.79 -9.88
CA SER A 190 12.58 -3.03 -9.35
C SER A 190 13.64 -4.09 -9.10
N PHE A 191 13.59 -4.78 -7.97
CA PHE A 191 14.39 -5.96 -7.69
C PHE A 191 13.55 -7.02 -6.97
N ALA A 192 13.88 -8.28 -7.19
CA ALA A 192 13.18 -9.39 -6.54
C ALA A 192 13.60 -9.50 -5.07
N THR A 193 12.62 -9.61 -4.18
CA THR A 193 12.82 -9.96 -2.77
C THR A 193 12.85 -11.48 -2.60
N ILE A 194 13.29 -11.97 -1.43
CA ILE A 194 13.43 -13.42 -1.17
C ILE A 194 12.07 -14.16 -1.23
N ASP A 195 10.97 -13.46 -0.99
CA ASP A 195 9.60 -13.97 -1.08
C ASP A 195 9.01 -13.89 -2.50
N GLY A 196 9.81 -13.46 -3.49
CA GLY A 196 9.41 -13.28 -4.89
C GLY A 196 8.71 -11.96 -5.19
N GLY A 197 8.57 -11.07 -4.20
CA GLY A 197 8.00 -9.73 -4.41
C GLY A 197 8.96 -8.77 -5.14
N LEU A 198 8.44 -7.63 -5.60
CA LEU A 198 9.21 -6.57 -6.26
C LEU A 198 9.25 -5.30 -5.40
N SER A 199 10.38 -4.60 -5.40
CA SER A 199 10.58 -3.40 -4.59
C SER A 199 11.63 -2.44 -5.14
N LEU A 200 11.36 -1.15 -5.18
CA LEU A 200 12.20 0.06 -4.98
C LEU A 200 11.69 1.33 -5.66
N ILE A 201 11.94 2.50 -5.01
CA ILE A 201 11.69 3.82 -5.60
C ILE A 201 12.86 4.76 -5.29
N HIS A 202 13.31 5.55 -6.29
CA HIS A 202 14.07 6.78 -6.11
C HIS A 202 13.19 7.98 -6.48
N ILE A 203 13.23 9.03 -5.64
CA ILE A 203 12.47 10.27 -5.83
C ILE A 203 13.42 11.45 -5.79
#